data_1ea1db74d42b6cfce68ee07e8f2a7e89
#
_entry.id   1ea1db74d42b6cfce68ee07e8f2a7e89
#
_cell.length_a   1.000
_cell.length_b   1.000
_cell.length_c   1.000
_cell.angle_alpha   90.00
_cell.angle_beta   90.00
_cell.angle_gamma   90.00
#
_symmetry.space_group_name_H-M   'P 1'
#
loop_
_entity.id
_entity.type
_entity.pdbx_description
1 polymer ?
#
loop_
_entity_poly.entity_id
_entity_poly.type
_entity_poly.pdbx_seq_one_letter_code
_entity_poly.pdbx_strand_id
1 'polypeptide(L)'
;MAFTLALNTNPLVNRFAEPDDLIDTIAHEIRIRDVQLTHEFINPSWPAATTRRLARQMRAAMNRTGVRITSGMTGPYGRLNHFGHPDAEVRRYYVDWFKTFADIVADLGGEAIGTQFAIFTYRDFDDRGRRDALIRTAIDCWAEVAEHAVAAGLKYLFWEPMSIGREFGETIDACMALHDRLGAAHMALPMWMMADIV
;
A
#
# COMPACT_ATOMS: atom_id res chain seq x y z
N MET A 1 -0.01 23.53 13.33
CA MET A 1 -0.45 22.24 12.76
C MET A 1 -0.16 21.17 13.80
N ALA A 2 -1.12 20.33 14.18
CA ALA A 2 -0.87 19.23 15.12
C ALA A 2 -0.55 17.98 14.29
N PHE A 3 0.53 17.28 14.64
CA PHE A 3 0.86 15.98 14.05
C PHE A 3 0.12 14.89 14.79
N THR A 4 -0.34 13.86 14.07
CA THR A 4 -0.88 12.64 14.64
C THR A 4 0.17 11.54 14.50
N LEU A 5 0.51 10.91 15.63
CA LEU A 5 1.42 9.77 15.63
C LEU A 5 0.65 8.51 15.25
N ALA A 6 1.13 7.79 14.23
CA ALA A 6 0.61 6.51 13.83
C ALA A 6 1.69 5.43 13.87
N LEU A 7 1.28 4.18 14.11
CA LEU A 7 2.15 3.01 14.07
C LEU A 7 2.04 2.34 12.72
N ASN A 8 3.16 2.15 12.01
CA ASN A 8 3.24 1.18 10.92
C ASN A 8 3.47 -0.23 11.50
N THR A 9 2.69 -1.22 11.04
CA THR A 9 2.76 -2.58 11.59
C THR A 9 3.91 -3.44 11.05
N ASN A 10 4.76 -2.93 10.15
CA ASN A 10 5.94 -3.65 9.62
C ASN A 10 6.77 -4.37 10.69
N PRO A 11 7.17 -3.72 11.80
CA PRO A 11 7.98 -4.38 12.84
C PRO A 11 7.26 -5.51 13.57
N LEU A 12 5.94 -5.61 13.43
CA LEU A 12 5.10 -6.59 14.12
C LEU A 12 4.76 -7.81 13.25
N VAL A 13 5.13 -7.80 11.98
CA VAL A 13 4.92 -8.93 11.07
C VAL A 13 5.56 -10.20 11.63
N ASN A 14 4.85 -11.32 11.54
CA ASN A 14 5.22 -12.62 12.12
C ASN A 14 5.26 -12.71 13.66
N ARG A 15 4.87 -11.64 14.37
CA ARG A 15 4.79 -11.68 15.85
C ARG A 15 3.40 -12.07 16.35
N PHE A 16 2.38 -11.79 15.56
CA PHE A 16 0.99 -12.05 15.88
C PHE A 16 0.31 -12.79 14.73
N ALA A 17 -0.36 -13.89 15.03
CA ALA A 17 -1.17 -14.65 14.07
C ALA A 17 -2.63 -14.17 14.06
N GLU A 18 -3.13 -13.75 15.20
CA GLU A 18 -4.52 -13.33 15.38
C GLU A 18 -4.64 -11.80 15.46
N PRO A 19 -5.66 -11.21 14.79
CA PRO A 19 -5.89 -9.77 14.83
C PRO A 19 -6.15 -9.21 16.24
N ASP A 20 -6.77 -9.99 17.11
CA ASP A 20 -7.05 -9.57 18.49
C ASP A 20 -5.75 -9.28 19.25
N ASP A 21 -4.80 -10.21 19.23
CA ASP A 21 -3.51 -10.07 19.93
C ASP A 21 -2.72 -8.86 19.40
N LEU A 22 -2.72 -8.64 18.07
CA LEU A 22 -2.09 -7.48 17.47
C LEU A 22 -2.71 -6.17 17.99
N ILE A 23 -4.03 -6.05 17.90
CA ILE A 23 -4.73 -4.81 18.26
C ILE A 23 -4.66 -4.56 19.78
N ASP A 24 -4.76 -5.60 20.60
CA ASP A 24 -4.65 -5.47 22.06
C ASP A 24 -3.22 -5.04 22.47
N THR A 25 -2.18 -5.59 21.85
CA THR A 25 -0.80 -5.14 22.07
C THR A 25 -0.60 -3.67 21.65
N ILE A 26 -1.12 -3.27 20.49
CA ILE A 26 -1.04 -1.88 20.05
C ILE A 26 -1.74 -0.95 21.04
N ALA A 27 -2.93 -1.32 21.51
CA ALA A 27 -3.74 -0.51 22.40
C ALA A 27 -3.13 -0.37 23.81
N HIS A 28 -2.65 -1.46 24.38
CA HIS A 28 -2.34 -1.54 25.83
C HIS A 28 -0.86 -1.47 26.14
N GLU A 29 0.00 -1.99 25.23
CA GLU A 29 1.45 -1.99 25.43
C GLU A 29 2.11 -0.82 24.69
N ILE A 30 1.85 -0.68 23.38
CA ILE A 30 2.43 0.40 22.55
C ILE A 30 1.71 1.74 22.82
N ARG A 31 0.41 1.71 23.08
CA ARG A 31 -0.45 2.86 23.44
C ARG A 31 -0.56 3.88 22.31
N ILE A 32 -0.60 3.43 21.06
CA ILE A 32 -0.88 4.23 19.87
C ILE A 32 -2.30 3.90 19.38
N ARG A 33 -3.02 4.89 18.87
CA ARG A 33 -4.40 4.72 18.41
C ARG A 33 -4.52 4.61 16.90
N ASP A 34 -3.69 5.31 16.17
CA ASP A 34 -3.74 5.35 14.72
C ASP A 34 -2.71 4.37 14.15
N VAL A 35 -3.12 3.58 13.15
CA VAL A 35 -2.34 2.46 12.64
C VAL A 35 -2.35 2.46 11.11
N GLN A 36 -1.19 2.33 10.51
CA GLN A 36 -1.00 1.93 9.12
C GLN A 36 -0.82 0.40 9.08
N LEU A 37 -1.83 -0.29 8.55
CA LEU A 37 -1.86 -1.75 8.51
C LEU A 37 -1.07 -2.27 7.32
N THR A 38 -0.16 -3.22 7.54
CA THR A 38 0.48 -3.92 6.44
C THR A 38 -0.30 -5.18 6.04
N HIS A 39 -0.25 -5.51 4.75
CA HIS A 39 -1.09 -6.55 4.14
C HIS A 39 -0.88 -7.95 4.71
N GLU A 40 0.23 -8.21 5.39
CA GLU A 40 0.54 -9.53 5.95
C GLU A 40 -0.45 -10.00 7.03
N PHE A 41 -1.13 -9.07 7.69
CA PHE A 41 -2.11 -9.41 8.72
C PHE A 41 -3.48 -9.80 8.16
N ILE A 42 -3.83 -9.29 6.97
CA ILE A 42 -5.01 -9.73 6.20
C ILE A 42 -4.63 -9.69 4.73
N ASN A 43 -4.08 -10.81 4.24
CA ASN A 43 -3.50 -10.84 2.91
C ASN A 43 -4.58 -11.09 1.83
N PRO A 44 -4.67 -10.22 0.80
CA PRO A 44 -5.59 -10.39 -0.32
C PRO A 44 -5.45 -11.71 -1.07
N SER A 45 -4.29 -12.37 -1.02
CA SER A 45 -4.06 -13.67 -1.66
C SER A 45 -4.72 -14.84 -0.91
N TRP A 46 -5.18 -14.63 0.32
CA TRP A 46 -5.85 -15.70 1.08
C TRP A 46 -7.28 -15.92 0.58
N PRO A 47 -7.88 -17.09 0.84
CA PRO A 47 -9.28 -17.32 0.50
C PRO A 47 -10.18 -16.23 1.05
N ALA A 48 -11.13 -15.74 0.26
CA ALA A 48 -12.02 -14.64 0.63
C ALA A 48 -12.82 -14.86 1.93
N ALA A 49 -13.10 -16.11 2.28
CA ALA A 49 -13.74 -16.43 3.56
C ALA A 49 -12.80 -16.15 4.75
N THR A 50 -11.50 -16.42 4.58
CA THR A 50 -10.46 -16.16 5.58
C THR A 50 -10.25 -14.67 5.77
N THR A 51 -10.06 -13.91 4.69
CA THR A 51 -9.86 -12.45 4.77
C THR A 51 -11.05 -11.77 5.43
N ARG A 52 -12.29 -12.15 5.06
CA ARG A 52 -13.50 -11.60 5.70
C ARG A 52 -13.61 -11.97 7.19
N ARG A 53 -13.21 -13.16 7.59
CA ARG A 53 -13.20 -13.57 9.01
C ARG A 53 -12.22 -12.74 9.82
N LEU A 54 -10.97 -12.61 9.33
CA LEU A 54 -9.92 -11.84 10.00
C LEU A 54 -10.25 -10.34 10.05
N ALA A 55 -10.82 -9.77 8.98
CA ALA A 55 -11.28 -8.38 8.99
C ALA A 55 -12.37 -8.13 10.04
N ARG A 56 -13.32 -9.07 10.20
CA ARG A 56 -14.33 -8.96 11.27
C ARG A 56 -13.73 -9.06 12.68
N GLN A 57 -12.76 -9.95 12.89
CA GLN A 57 -12.04 -10.06 14.18
C GLN A 57 -11.29 -8.77 14.48
N MET A 58 -10.52 -8.26 13.52
CA MET A 58 -9.79 -7.00 13.66
C MET A 58 -10.73 -5.83 13.97
N ARG A 59 -11.85 -5.72 13.26
CA ARG A 59 -12.85 -4.67 13.52
C ARG A 59 -13.45 -4.78 14.93
N ALA A 60 -13.74 -5.99 15.41
CA ALA A 60 -14.23 -6.20 16.77
C ALA A 60 -13.20 -5.75 17.81
N ALA A 61 -11.93 -6.09 17.63
CA ALA A 61 -10.84 -5.65 18.48
C ALA A 61 -10.66 -4.13 18.45
N MET A 62 -10.69 -3.50 17.27
CA MET A 62 -10.66 -2.05 17.08
C MET A 62 -11.80 -1.35 17.86
N ASN A 63 -13.01 -1.87 17.74
CA ASN A 63 -14.18 -1.31 18.45
C ASN A 63 -14.03 -1.40 19.98
N ARG A 64 -13.44 -2.49 20.49
CA ARG A 64 -13.19 -2.71 21.92
C ARG A 64 -12.10 -1.78 22.46
N THR A 65 -11.06 -1.54 21.69
CA THR A 65 -9.83 -0.85 22.14
C THR A 65 -9.78 0.63 21.75
N GLY A 66 -10.53 1.04 20.71
CA GLY A 66 -10.46 2.36 20.12
C GLY A 66 -9.24 2.58 19.22
N VAL A 67 -8.53 1.52 18.83
CA VAL A 67 -7.52 1.56 17.76
C VAL A 67 -8.22 1.77 16.42
N ARG A 68 -7.60 2.55 15.52
CA ARG A 68 -8.13 2.89 14.19
C ARG A 68 -7.11 2.51 13.13
N ILE A 69 -7.53 1.80 12.11
CA ILE A 69 -6.74 1.67 10.88
C ILE A 69 -6.98 2.93 10.05
N THR A 70 -5.92 3.70 9.79
CA THR A 70 -5.99 4.94 9.02
C THR A 70 -5.60 4.75 7.57
N SER A 71 -4.70 3.80 7.30
CA SER A 71 -4.28 3.44 5.95
C SER A 71 -3.77 2.00 5.89
N GLY A 72 -3.63 1.48 4.68
CA GLY A 72 -2.99 0.21 4.39
C GLY A 72 -1.72 0.39 3.56
N MET A 73 -0.72 -0.46 3.80
CA MET A 73 0.51 -0.48 3.03
C MET A 73 0.97 -1.92 2.77
N THR A 74 1.71 -2.14 1.68
CA THR A 74 2.43 -3.41 1.56
C THR A 74 3.58 -3.45 2.56
N GLY A 75 3.68 -4.57 3.27
CA GLY A 75 4.77 -4.78 4.22
C GLY A 75 6.00 -5.40 3.56
N PRO A 76 6.96 -5.90 4.35
CA PRO A 76 8.25 -6.38 3.88
C PRO A 76 8.15 -7.53 2.87
N TYR A 77 7.13 -8.38 2.96
CA TYR A 77 6.90 -9.48 2.01
C TYR A 77 6.17 -9.05 0.73
N GLY A 78 5.73 -7.81 0.65
CA GLY A 78 5.12 -7.21 -0.54
C GLY A 78 6.12 -6.51 -1.47
N ARG A 79 7.43 -6.57 -1.20
CA ARG A 79 8.46 -5.93 -2.03
C ARG A 79 8.78 -6.76 -3.28
N LEU A 80 7.86 -6.72 -4.24
CA LEU A 80 7.86 -7.48 -5.48
C LEU A 80 7.72 -6.53 -6.68
N ASN A 81 7.86 -7.07 -7.90
CA ASN A 81 7.77 -6.26 -9.12
C ASN A 81 6.38 -5.62 -9.33
N HIS A 82 5.29 -6.24 -8.91
CA HIS A 82 3.91 -5.76 -9.03
C HIS A 82 3.61 -5.15 -10.42
N PHE A 83 3.28 -3.86 -10.47
CA PHE A 83 2.99 -3.10 -11.69
C PHE A 83 4.21 -2.91 -12.59
N GLY A 84 5.43 -3.07 -12.06
CA GLY A 84 6.68 -3.07 -12.81
C GLY A 84 7.05 -4.41 -13.46
N HIS A 85 6.24 -5.47 -13.28
CA HIS A 85 6.53 -6.76 -13.88
C HIS A 85 6.39 -6.70 -15.40
N PRO A 86 7.34 -7.26 -16.19
CA PRO A 86 7.27 -7.21 -17.66
C PRO A 86 6.12 -8.01 -18.25
N ASP A 87 5.63 -9.04 -17.56
CA ASP A 87 4.50 -9.86 -17.96
C ASP A 87 3.17 -9.20 -17.60
N ALA A 88 2.28 -9.06 -18.59
CA ALA A 88 0.99 -8.40 -18.43
C ALA A 88 0.01 -9.19 -17.53
N GLU A 89 0.07 -10.53 -17.53
CA GLU A 89 -0.79 -11.35 -16.68
C GLU A 89 -0.42 -11.20 -15.21
N VAL A 90 0.89 -11.09 -14.91
CA VAL A 90 1.37 -10.82 -13.55
C VAL A 90 0.93 -9.42 -13.08
N ARG A 91 1.04 -8.39 -13.94
CA ARG A 91 0.51 -7.05 -13.60
C ARG A 91 -0.99 -7.08 -13.35
N ARG A 92 -1.77 -7.81 -14.17
CA ARG A 92 -3.22 -7.95 -13.99
C ARG A 92 -3.54 -8.58 -12.63
N TYR A 93 -2.83 -9.65 -12.26
CA TYR A 93 -2.98 -10.26 -10.95
C TYR A 93 -2.78 -9.23 -9.81
N TYR A 94 -1.74 -8.40 -9.90
CA TYR A 94 -1.48 -7.42 -8.85
C TYR A 94 -2.46 -6.25 -8.85
N VAL A 95 -2.98 -5.81 -9.99
CA VAL A 95 -4.07 -4.83 -10.02
C VAL A 95 -5.29 -5.37 -9.27
N ASP A 96 -5.71 -6.61 -9.51
CA ASP A 96 -6.84 -7.23 -8.83
C ASP A 96 -6.55 -7.48 -7.35
N TRP A 97 -5.31 -7.81 -7.02
CA TRP A 97 -4.83 -7.93 -5.65
C TRP A 97 -4.92 -6.60 -4.89
N PHE A 98 -4.48 -5.49 -5.49
CA PHE A 98 -4.56 -4.16 -4.88
C PHE A 98 -6.00 -3.66 -4.75
N LYS A 99 -6.90 -4.00 -5.68
CA LYS A 99 -8.33 -3.74 -5.54
C LYS A 99 -8.90 -4.45 -4.31
N THR A 100 -8.58 -5.73 -4.14
CA THR A 100 -8.98 -6.48 -2.93
C THR A 100 -8.38 -5.87 -1.65
N PHE A 101 -7.14 -5.38 -1.71
CA PHE A 101 -6.52 -4.71 -0.58
C PHE A 101 -7.22 -3.39 -0.25
N ALA A 102 -7.62 -2.61 -1.26
CA ALA A 102 -8.42 -1.41 -1.08
C ALA A 102 -9.74 -1.70 -0.37
N ASP A 103 -10.44 -2.75 -0.78
CA ASP A 103 -11.71 -3.17 -0.14
C ASP A 103 -11.49 -3.56 1.33
N ILE A 104 -10.42 -4.31 1.65
CA ILE A 104 -10.10 -4.70 3.02
C ILE A 104 -9.83 -3.47 3.89
N VAL A 105 -9.01 -2.53 3.41
CA VAL A 105 -8.64 -1.32 4.17
C VAL A 105 -9.83 -0.40 4.36
N ALA A 106 -10.63 -0.17 3.31
CA ALA A 106 -11.86 0.61 3.37
C ALA A 106 -12.86 0.00 4.36
N ASP A 107 -13.01 -1.32 4.34
CA ASP A 107 -13.88 -2.09 5.25
C ASP A 107 -13.44 -1.93 6.71
N LEU A 108 -12.15 -1.74 6.99
CA LEU A 108 -11.61 -1.45 8.32
C LEU A 108 -11.68 0.05 8.69
N GLY A 109 -12.17 0.91 7.80
CA GLY A 109 -12.30 2.35 8.03
C GLY A 109 -11.07 3.16 7.65
N GLY A 110 -10.11 2.56 6.96
CA GLY A 110 -8.94 3.26 6.43
C GLY A 110 -9.30 4.20 5.27
N GLU A 111 -8.47 5.22 5.08
CA GLU A 111 -8.71 6.27 4.08
C GLU A 111 -7.79 6.16 2.86
N ALA A 112 -6.76 5.32 2.92
CA ALA A 112 -5.75 5.20 1.86
C ALA A 112 -5.10 3.83 1.80
N ILE A 113 -4.56 3.50 0.63
CA ILE A 113 -3.61 2.40 0.46
C ILE A 113 -2.37 2.87 -0.30
N GLY A 114 -1.26 2.16 -0.11
CA GLY A 114 -0.02 2.45 -0.83
C GLY A 114 0.96 1.28 -0.88
N THR A 115 2.00 1.49 -1.69
CA THR A 115 3.14 0.59 -1.89
C THR A 115 4.26 1.37 -2.57
N GLN A 116 5.40 0.70 -2.84
CA GLN A 116 6.40 1.23 -3.78
C GLN A 116 5.75 1.49 -5.14
N PHE A 117 6.22 2.52 -5.87
CA PHE A 117 5.64 2.84 -7.18
C PHE A 117 5.62 1.64 -8.12
N ALA A 118 6.77 1.00 -8.29
CA ALA A 118 7.01 -0.20 -9.06
C ALA A 118 8.45 -0.68 -8.81
N ILE A 119 8.72 -1.97 -9.00
CA ILE A 119 10.06 -2.53 -8.92
C ILE A 119 10.40 -3.16 -10.26
N PHE A 120 11.45 -2.65 -10.93
CA PHE A 120 11.87 -3.17 -12.22
C PHE A 120 12.98 -4.21 -12.10
N THR A 121 13.06 -5.12 -13.07
CA THR A 121 14.25 -5.96 -13.20
C THR A 121 15.43 -5.10 -13.67
N TYR A 122 16.66 -5.56 -13.46
CA TYR A 122 17.86 -4.88 -13.97
C TYR A 122 17.77 -4.62 -15.48
N ARG A 123 17.42 -5.64 -16.24
CA ARG A 123 17.26 -5.56 -17.71
C ARG A 123 16.26 -4.48 -18.13
N ASP A 124 15.14 -4.38 -17.45
CA ASP A 124 14.08 -3.44 -17.79
C ASP A 124 14.40 -2.02 -17.33
N PHE A 125 15.19 -1.89 -16.27
CA PHE A 125 15.64 -0.60 -15.78
C PHE A 125 16.82 -0.02 -16.60
N ASP A 126 17.76 -0.86 -17.02
CA ASP A 126 18.94 -0.44 -17.77
C ASP A 126 18.60 -0.04 -19.21
N ASP A 127 17.63 -0.69 -19.84
CA ASP A 127 17.12 -0.30 -21.16
C ASP A 127 16.14 0.87 -21.03
N ARG A 128 16.55 2.04 -21.51
CA ARG A 128 15.75 3.27 -21.43
C ARG A 128 14.38 3.13 -22.08
N GLY A 129 14.29 2.50 -23.25
CA GLY A 129 13.03 2.33 -23.97
C GLY A 129 12.04 1.44 -23.19
N ARG A 130 12.54 0.34 -22.65
CA ARG A 130 11.75 -0.58 -21.81
C ARG A 130 11.33 0.08 -20.52
N ARG A 131 12.26 0.75 -19.86
CA ARG A 131 11.97 1.50 -18.61
C ARG A 131 10.87 2.52 -18.81
N ASP A 132 10.95 3.37 -19.84
CA ASP A 132 9.95 4.39 -20.13
C ASP A 132 8.59 3.77 -20.49
N ALA A 133 8.56 2.66 -21.20
CA ALA A 133 7.32 1.92 -21.50
C ALA A 133 6.69 1.34 -20.22
N LEU A 134 7.48 0.68 -19.38
CA LEU A 134 6.98 0.09 -18.13
C LEU A 134 6.54 1.13 -17.09
N ILE A 135 7.18 2.32 -17.06
CA ILE A 135 6.70 3.41 -16.20
C ILE A 135 5.28 3.84 -16.62
N ARG A 136 5.03 4.00 -17.92
CA ARG A 136 3.67 4.33 -18.41
C ARG A 136 2.67 3.24 -18.01
N THR A 137 3.02 1.98 -18.24
CA THR A 137 2.17 0.84 -17.86
C THR A 137 1.91 0.77 -16.35
N ALA A 138 2.91 1.06 -15.51
CA ALA A 138 2.72 1.11 -14.07
C ALA A 138 1.77 2.26 -13.66
N ILE A 139 1.87 3.43 -14.30
CA ILE A 139 0.93 4.54 -14.10
C ILE A 139 -0.50 4.13 -14.47
N ASP A 140 -0.69 3.41 -15.59
CA ASP A 140 -2.01 2.91 -16.00
C ASP A 140 -2.57 1.91 -14.97
N CYS A 141 -1.74 1.04 -14.41
CA CYS A 141 -2.13 0.14 -13.31
C CYS A 141 -2.58 0.92 -12.06
N TRP A 142 -1.83 1.95 -11.68
CA TRP A 142 -2.19 2.83 -10.56
C TRP A 142 -3.51 3.55 -10.82
N ALA A 143 -3.76 4.03 -12.04
CA ALA A 143 -5.00 4.70 -12.41
C ALA A 143 -6.21 3.75 -12.26
N GLU A 144 -6.08 2.50 -12.69
CA GLU A 144 -7.14 1.50 -12.54
C GLU A 144 -7.41 1.14 -11.06
N VAL A 145 -6.37 1.06 -10.24
CA VAL A 145 -6.53 0.88 -8.78
C VAL A 145 -7.19 2.10 -8.15
N ALA A 146 -6.86 3.33 -8.60
CA ALA A 146 -7.47 4.55 -8.11
C ALA A 146 -8.98 4.61 -8.38
N GLU A 147 -9.44 4.21 -9.56
CA GLU A 147 -10.87 4.13 -9.88
C GLU A 147 -11.62 3.19 -8.92
N HIS A 148 -11.06 2.02 -8.65
CA HIS A 148 -11.63 1.07 -7.70
C HIS A 148 -11.61 1.62 -6.27
N ALA A 149 -10.51 2.23 -5.86
CA ALA A 149 -10.34 2.79 -4.52
C ALA A 149 -11.36 3.91 -4.22
N VAL A 150 -11.70 4.75 -5.22
CA VAL A 150 -12.82 5.72 -5.11
C VAL A 150 -14.12 5.00 -4.81
N ALA A 151 -14.44 3.94 -5.58
CA ALA A 151 -15.67 3.18 -5.41
C ALA A 151 -15.74 2.48 -4.03
N ALA A 152 -14.59 2.06 -3.50
CA ALA A 152 -14.45 1.50 -2.15
C ALA A 152 -14.55 2.57 -1.04
N GLY A 153 -14.49 3.86 -1.34
CA GLY A 153 -14.60 4.96 -0.38
C GLY A 153 -13.26 5.47 0.18
N LEU A 154 -12.13 5.06 -0.40
CA LEU A 154 -10.83 5.61 -0.04
C LEU A 154 -10.71 7.06 -0.55
N LYS A 155 -9.85 7.86 0.10
CA LYS A 155 -9.70 9.29 -0.18
C LYS A 155 -8.45 9.61 -0.97
N TYR A 156 -7.38 8.79 -0.86
CA TYR A 156 -6.11 8.96 -1.56
C TYR A 156 -5.36 7.64 -1.70
N LEU A 157 -4.40 7.64 -2.61
CA LEU A 157 -3.37 6.63 -2.73
C LEU A 157 -2.04 7.25 -2.31
N PHE A 158 -1.05 6.42 -1.99
CA PHE A 158 0.31 6.92 -1.77
C PHE A 158 1.35 5.94 -2.30
N TRP A 159 2.51 6.46 -2.65
CA TRP A 159 3.64 5.65 -3.04
C TRP A 159 4.86 5.97 -2.17
N GLU A 160 5.68 4.97 -1.91
CA GLU A 160 6.87 5.05 -1.11
C GLU A 160 8.10 5.22 -2.02
N PRO A 161 8.86 6.32 -1.92
CA PRO A 161 10.16 6.45 -2.54
C PRO A 161 11.14 5.44 -1.96
N MET A 162 11.96 4.84 -2.84
CA MET A 162 12.93 3.84 -2.45
C MET A 162 14.35 4.30 -2.78
N SER A 163 15.30 3.98 -1.93
CA SER A 163 16.72 4.34 -2.08
C SER A 163 17.46 3.57 -3.18
N ILE A 164 16.75 2.85 -4.06
CA ILE A 164 17.31 2.05 -5.15
C ILE A 164 16.67 2.49 -6.46
N GLY A 165 17.48 2.89 -7.46
CA GLY A 165 17.00 3.48 -8.72
C GLY A 165 15.93 2.67 -9.44
N ARG A 166 16.07 1.34 -9.51
CA ARG A 166 15.07 0.46 -10.14
C ARG A 166 13.75 0.31 -9.36
N GLU A 167 13.68 0.85 -8.15
CA GLU A 167 12.51 0.89 -7.29
C GLU A 167 11.92 2.30 -7.19
N PHE A 168 12.56 3.27 -7.84
CA PHE A 168 12.19 4.68 -7.96
C PHE A 168 12.24 5.49 -6.65
N GLY A 169 12.73 6.72 -6.79
CA GLY A 169 12.78 7.67 -5.69
C GLY A 169 14.12 7.73 -4.95
N GLU A 170 15.23 7.30 -5.58
CA GLU A 170 16.56 7.32 -4.99
C GLU A 170 17.13 8.73 -4.73
N THR A 171 16.57 9.74 -5.40
CA THR A 171 16.91 11.15 -5.21
C THR A 171 15.66 12.01 -5.13
N ILE A 172 15.76 13.18 -4.50
CA ILE A 172 14.63 14.13 -4.43
C ILE A 172 14.14 14.50 -5.83
N ASP A 173 15.06 14.76 -6.78
CA ASP A 173 14.69 15.12 -8.15
C ASP A 173 13.95 13.97 -8.85
N ALA A 174 14.38 12.73 -8.65
CA ALA A 174 13.69 11.55 -9.18
C ALA A 174 12.30 11.37 -8.56
N CYS A 175 12.17 11.59 -7.26
CA CYS A 175 10.89 11.59 -6.56
C CYS A 175 9.93 12.62 -7.15
N MET A 176 10.37 13.87 -7.27
CA MET A 176 9.54 14.95 -7.78
C MET A 176 9.14 14.72 -9.24
N ALA A 177 10.09 14.31 -10.10
CA ALA A 177 9.81 14.01 -11.50
C ALA A 177 8.78 12.89 -11.69
N LEU A 178 8.84 11.84 -10.86
CA LEU A 178 7.84 10.77 -10.89
C LEU A 178 6.50 11.24 -10.34
N HIS A 179 6.50 11.99 -9.25
CA HIS A 179 5.29 12.53 -8.64
C HIS A 179 4.53 13.45 -9.61
N ASP A 180 5.24 14.31 -10.34
CA ASP A 180 4.65 15.17 -11.39
C ASP A 180 4.00 14.32 -12.51
N ARG A 181 4.64 13.23 -12.91
CA ARG A 181 4.07 12.30 -13.93
C ARG A 181 2.80 11.63 -13.44
N LEU A 182 2.77 11.22 -12.16
CA LEU A 182 1.57 10.66 -11.53
C LEU A 182 0.44 11.69 -11.44
N GLY A 183 0.76 12.93 -11.07
CA GLY A 183 -0.21 14.04 -11.05
C GLY A 183 -0.78 14.37 -12.44
N ALA A 184 0.06 14.32 -13.48
CA ALA A 184 -0.36 14.54 -14.87
C ALA A 184 -1.23 13.42 -15.45
N ALA A 185 -1.24 12.24 -14.84
CA ALA A 185 -2.05 11.10 -15.28
C ALA A 185 -3.56 11.23 -14.95
N HIS A 186 -3.98 12.32 -14.31
CA HIS A 186 -5.39 12.58 -13.94
C HIS A 186 -6.06 11.40 -13.24
N MET A 187 -5.38 10.83 -12.25
CA MET A 187 -5.92 9.71 -11.45
C MET A 187 -7.23 10.10 -10.75
N ALA A 188 -8.13 9.16 -10.60
CA ALA A 188 -9.42 9.35 -9.92
C ALA A 188 -9.25 9.76 -8.42
N LEU A 189 -8.11 9.45 -7.81
CA LEU A 189 -7.73 9.89 -6.46
C LEU A 189 -6.39 10.64 -6.50
N PRO A 190 -6.17 11.58 -5.57
CA PRO A 190 -4.86 12.18 -5.40
C PRO A 190 -3.85 11.10 -5.00
N MET A 191 -2.68 11.15 -5.63
CA MET A 191 -1.53 10.31 -5.29
C MET A 191 -0.57 11.11 -4.42
N TRP A 192 -0.31 10.62 -3.22
CA TRP A 192 0.61 11.24 -2.29
C TRP A 192 1.95 10.49 -2.30
N MET A 193 3.02 11.21 -2.04
CA MET A 193 4.33 10.63 -1.84
C MET A 193 4.60 10.51 -0.34
N MET A 194 4.95 9.33 0.12
CA MET A 194 5.45 9.18 1.49
C MET A 194 6.81 9.89 1.62
N ALA A 195 6.97 10.67 2.66
CA ALA A 195 8.27 11.18 3.03
C ALA A 195 8.86 10.28 4.12
N ASP A 196 9.80 9.44 3.75
CA ASP A 196 10.64 8.78 4.75
C ASP A 196 11.65 9.82 5.26
N ILE A 197 11.55 10.13 6.54
CA ILE A 197 12.60 10.90 7.22
C ILE A 197 13.70 9.89 7.54
N VAL A 198 14.72 9.85 6.68
CA VAL A 198 15.96 9.12 6.92
C VAL A 198 16.88 9.98 7.80
#